data_5eec09c1c96f1962c5627f8b55f4bfe8
#
_entry.id   5eec09c1c96f1962c5627f8b55f4bfe8
#
_cell.length_a   1.000
_cell.length_b   1.000
_cell.length_c   1.000
_cell.angle_alpha   90.00
_cell.angle_beta   90.00
_cell.angle_gamma   90.00
#
_symmetry.space_group_name_H-M   'P 1'
#
loop_
_entity.id
_entity.type
_entity.pdbx_description
1 polymer ?
#
loop_
_entity_poly.entity_id
_entity_poly.type
_entity_poly.pdbx_seq_one_letter_code
_entity_poly.pdbx_strand_id
1 'polypeptide(L)'
;MTKQIKAILGLAIAASLFGGTILGQAARKSVSGAEVTGTFRYQFTGKFKGNYNEIKILALGKGKLRVSFDLTYPFVDGAGQMEANVGQIDGEANIEADTAMFTGGDNGDCRIRIKFVRAGMIKVDQQGESTGCGFGFNVSAEGTYRKVSRAKPKFGQ
;
A
#
# COMPACT_ATOMS: atom_id res chain seq x y z
N MET A 1 -38.98 -54.15 -63.45
CA MET A 1 -39.52 -53.54 -62.18
C MET A 1 -38.44 -53.51 -61.14
N THR A 2 -37.71 -52.45 -61.07
CA THR A 2 -36.54 -52.30 -60.17
C THR A 2 -36.79 -51.15 -59.20
N LYS A 3 -37.02 -51.47 -57.94
CA LYS A 3 -37.21 -50.48 -56.87
C LYS A 3 -35.86 -49.94 -56.42
N GLN A 4 -35.64 -48.65 -56.57
CA GLN A 4 -34.49 -47.90 -56.01
C GLN A 4 -34.77 -47.61 -54.54
N ILE A 5 -33.88 -48.07 -53.66
CA ILE A 5 -33.87 -47.75 -52.23
C ILE A 5 -32.93 -46.56 -52.07
N LYS A 6 -33.48 -45.39 -51.68
CA LYS A 6 -32.71 -44.20 -51.37
C LYS A 6 -32.27 -44.31 -49.94
N ALA A 7 -30.96 -44.44 -49.70
CA ALA A 7 -30.34 -44.31 -48.39
C ALA A 7 -30.19 -42.84 -48.03
N ILE A 8 -30.79 -42.41 -46.92
CA ILE A 8 -30.64 -41.06 -46.35
C ILE A 8 -29.50 -41.12 -45.36
N LEU A 9 -28.39 -40.50 -45.73
CA LEU A 9 -27.22 -40.35 -44.87
C LEU A 9 -27.47 -39.17 -43.91
N GLY A 10 -27.76 -39.46 -42.67
CA GLY A 10 -27.92 -38.46 -41.62
C GLY A 10 -26.56 -37.94 -41.13
N LEU A 11 -26.26 -36.68 -41.41
CA LEU A 11 -25.08 -35.97 -40.91
C LEU A 11 -25.35 -35.46 -39.49
N ALA A 12 -24.78 -36.09 -38.48
CA ALA A 12 -24.84 -35.63 -37.11
C ALA A 12 -23.77 -34.56 -36.89
N ILE A 13 -24.19 -33.31 -36.77
CA ILE A 13 -23.32 -32.18 -36.38
C ILE A 13 -23.18 -32.17 -34.83
N ALA A 14 -22.04 -32.61 -34.35
CA ALA A 14 -21.69 -32.47 -32.95
C ALA A 14 -21.24 -31.01 -32.70
N ALA A 15 -22.10 -30.22 -32.09
CA ALA A 15 -21.78 -28.88 -31.63
C ALA A 15 -20.97 -28.98 -30.29
N SER A 16 -19.66 -28.84 -30.37
CA SER A 16 -18.79 -28.75 -29.20
C SER A 16 -18.93 -27.38 -28.57
N LEU A 17 -19.69 -27.29 -27.49
CA LEU A 17 -19.76 -26.11 -26.63
C LEU A 17 -18.43 -25.99 -25.85
N PHE A 18 -17.48 -25.21 -26.37
CA PHE A 18 -16.33 -24.73 -25.62
C PHE A 18 -16.83 -23.71 -24.59
N GLY A 19 -17.18 -24.18 -23.40
CA GLY A 19 -17.42 -23.36 -22.25
C GLY A 19 -16.11 -22.71 -21.79
N GLY A 20 -15.77 -21.56 -22.38
CA GLY A 20 -14.66 -20.75 -21.88
C GLY A 20 -15.00 -20.22 -20.48
N THR A 21 -14.40 -20.79 -19.45
CA THR A 21 -14.39 -20.20 -18.12
C THR A 21 -13.62 -18.87 -18.19
N ILE A 22 -14.36 -17.76 -18.27
CA ILE A 22 -13.80 -16.43 -18.08
C ILE A 22 -13.43 -16.37 -16.61
N LEU A 23 -12.16 -16.63 -16.29
CA LEU A 23 -11.57 -16.28 -14.99
C LEU A 23 -11.67 -14.76 -14.86
N GLY A 24 -12.72 -14.28 -14.20
CA GLY A 24 -12.88 -12.87 -13.89
C GLY A 24 -11.69 -12.43 -13.05
N GLN A 25 -10.71 -11.76 -13.69
CA GLN A 25 -9.68 -11.04 -12.95
C GLN A 25 -10.42 -9.98 -12.15
N ALA A 26 -10.47 -10.17 -10.83
CA ALA A 26 -10.98 -9.16 -9.92
C ALA A 26 -10.20 -7.86 -10.19
N ALA A 27 -10.86 -6.86 -10.75
CA ALA A 27 -10.24 -5.58 -11.06
C ALA A 27 -9.57 -5.05 -9.79
N ARG A 28 -8.26 -4.84 -9.83
CA ARG A 28 -7.52 -4.27 -8.70
C ARG A 28 -8.16 -2.93 -8.37
N LYS A 29 -8.61 -2.78 -7.13
CA LYS A 29 -9.26 -1.54 -6.66
C LYS A 29 -8.24 -0.40 -6.77
N SER A 30 -8.50 0.57 -7.65
CA SER A 30 -7.71 1.80 -7.71
C SER A 30 -8.22 2.78 -6.67
N VAL A 31 -7.32 3.55 -6.06
CA VAL A 31 -7.65 4.61 -5.10
C VAL A 31 -7.51 5.98 -5.76
N SER A 32 -8.41 6.90 -5.43
CA SER A 32 -8.39 8.25 -5.96
C SER A 32 -7.31 9.12 -5.29
N GLY A 33 -6.89 10.21 -5.95
CA GLY A 33 -5.97 11.18 -5.38
C GLY A 33 -6.46 11.78 -4.05
N ALA A 34 -7.78 11.99 -3.91
CA ALA A 34 -8.38 12.47 -2.66
C ALA A 34 -8.33 11.42 -1.54
N GLU A 35 -8.45 10.14 -1.87
CA GLU A 35 -8.33 9.06 -0.89
C GLU A 35 -6.90 8.92 -0.37
N VAL A 36 -5.89 9.08 -1.22
CA VAL A 36 -4.48 8.95 -0.81
C VAL A 36 -3.96 10.21 -0.13
N THR A 37 -4.37 11.42 -0.55
CA THR A 37 -3.88 12.68 0.02
C THR A 37 -4.35 12.88 1.45
N GLY A 38 -3.42 13.21 2.35
CA GLY A 38 -3.71 13.53 3.75
C GLY A 38 -2.60 13.17 4.70
N THR A 39 -2.90 13.31 5.99
CA THR A 39 -2.02 12.93 7.10
C THR A 39 -2.58 11.69 7.79
N PHE A 40 -1.73 10.72 8.00
CA PHE A 40 -2.06 9.44 8.64
C PHE A 40 -1.23 9.25 9.88
N ARG A 41 -1.82 8.70 10.95
CA ARG A 41 -1.12 8.45 12.22
C ARG A 41 -1.32 7.01 12.69
N TYR A 42 -0.27 6.48 13.26
CA TYR A 42 -0.27 5.33 14.15
C TYR A 42 -0.13 5.85 15.58
N GLN A 43 -1.11 5.56 16.43
CA GLN A 43 -1.14 6.02 17.81
C GLN A 43 -0.56 4.92 18.71
N PHE A 44 0.40 5.27 19.55
CA PHE A 44 0.86 4.39 20.61
C PHE A 44 -0.18 4.27 21.73
N THR A 45 -0.14 3.17 22.46
CA THR A 45 -1.05 2.86 23.56
C THR A 45 -0.31 2.67 24.88
N GLY A 46 -1.04 2.44 25.97
CA GLY A 46 -0.45 2.17 27.28
C GLY A 46 0.38 3.36 27.78
N LYS A 47 1.56 3.06 28.29
CA LYS A 47 2.48 4.07 28.86
C LYS A 47 3.01 5.09 27.84
N PHE A 48 2.92 4.77 26.56
CA PHE A 48 3.34 5.65 25.47
C PHE A 48 2.17 6.41 24.82
N LYS A 49 0.99 6.39 25.42
CA LYS A 49 -0.16 7.15 24.95
C LYS A 49 0.18 8.63 24.82
N GLY A 50 -0.15 9.22 23.67
CA GLY A 50 0.20 10.60 23.33
C GLY A 50 1.29 10.70 22.27
N ASN A 51 2.17 9.69 22.16
CA ASN A 51 3.10 9.59 21.04
C ASN A 51 2.40 8.99 19.80
N TYR A 52 2.91 9.32 18.63
CA TYR A 52 2.41 8.78 17.36
C TYR A 52 3.50 8.78 16.29
N ASN A 53 3.35 7.89 15.35
CA ASN A 53 4.06 7.98 14.07
C ASN A 53 3.15 8.67 13.05
N GLU A 54 3.71 9.51 12.20
CA GLU A 54 2.97 10.27 11.20
C GLU A 54 3.51 10.02 9.79
N ILE A 55 2.58 9.84 8.87
CA ILE A 55 2.89 9.74 7.44
C ILE A 55 2.04 10.78 6.72
N LYS A 56 2.69 11.67 5.97
CA LYS A 56 2.06 12.65 5.11
C LYS A 56 2.13 12.17 3.68
N ILE A 57 1.01 12.19 2.97
CA ILE A 57 0.90 11.74 1.58
C ILE A 57 0.19 12.79 0.75
N LEU A 58 0.78 13.15 -0.40
CA LEU A 58 0.20 14.06 -1.39
C LEU A 58 0.24 13.40 -2.76
N ALA A 59 -0.92 13.29 -3.40
CA ALA A 59 -1.01 12.85 -4.80
C ALA A 59 -0.46 13.95 -5.73
N LEU A 60 0.53 13.62 -6.53
CA LEU A 60 1.13 14.49 -7.55
C LEU A 60 0.52 14.27 -8.94
N GLY A 61 -0.32 13.24 -9.10
CA GLY A 61 -0.85 12.79 -10.39
C GLY A 61 0.04 11.77 -11.09
N LYS A 62 -0.48 11.17 -12.17
CA LYS A 62 0.24 10.18 -13.01
C LYS A 62 0.89 9.04 -12.21
N GLY A 63 0.21 8.55 -11.17
CA GLY A 63 0.72 7.46 -10.33
C GLY A 63 1.88 7.84 -9.39
N LYS A 64 2.11 9.14 -9.16
CA LYS A 64 3.15 9.63 -8.25
C LYS A 64 2.57 10.23 -6.98
N LEU A 65 3.24 9.99 -5.88
CA LEU A 65 2.95 10.56 -4.57
C LEU A 65 4.21 11.23 -4.02
N ARG A 66 4.06 12.32 -3.28
CA ARG A 66 5.07 12.77 -2.31
C ARG A 66 4.69 12.20 -0.96
N VAL A 67 5.67 11.62 -0.27
CA VAL A 67 5.48 10.97 1.03
C VAL A 67 6.54 11.49 2.00
N SER A 68 6.16 11.71 3.25
CA SER A 68 7.07 12.00 4.35
C SER A 68 6.72 11.11 5.53
N PHE A 69 7.72 10.52 6.12
CA PHE A 69 7.62 9.72 7.34
C PHE A 69 8.26 10.50 8.49
N ASP A 70 7.53 10.62 9.58
CA ASP A 70 7.99 11.18 10.85
C ASP A 70 7.65 10.15 11.94
N LEU A 71 8.67 9.41 12.35
CA LEU A 71 8.54 8.19 13.13
C LEU A 71 9.27 8.30 14.45
N THR A 72 8.75 7.62 15.45
CA THR A 72 9.34 7.54 16.77
C THR A 72 9.25 6.11 17.32
N TYR A 73 10.23 5.73 18.12
CA TYR A 73 10.22 4.55 18.97
C TYR A 73 10.38 4.98 20.41
N PRO A 74 9.27 5.19 21.17
CA PRO A 74 9.34 5.62 22.54
C PRO A 74 9.77 4.46 23.46
N PHE A 75 10.63 4.73 24.42
CA PHE A 75 11.07 3.77 25.42
C PHE A 75 11.24 4.45 26.78
N VAL A 76 11.45 3.66 27.81
CA VAL A 76 11.82 4.15 29.14
C VAL A 76 13.26 3.73 29.40
N ASP A 77 14.10 4.68 29.73
CA ASP A 77 15.53 4.44 29.98
C ASP A 77 15.78 3.78 31.35
N GLY A 78 17.05 3.51 31.66
CA GLY A 78 17.45 2.89 32.90
C GLY A 78 17.21 3.76 34.19
N ALA A 79 16.97 5.06 33.98
CA ALA A 79 16.61 6.01 35.07
C ALA A 79 15.08 6.17 35.20
N GLY A 80 14.28 5.47 34.37
CA GLY A 80 12.83 5.55 34.38
C GLY A 80 12.28 6.76 33.63
N GLN A 81 13.10 7.44 32.81
CA GLN A 81 12.68 8.60 32.02
C GLN A 81 12.17 8.16 30.65
N MET A 82 11.21 8.92 30.12
CA MET A 82 10.66 8.69 28.79
C MET A 82 11.59 9.30 27.77
N GLU A 83 12.08 8.46 26.86
CA GLU A 83 12.96 8.80 25.74
C GLU A 83 12.37 8.30 24.44
N ALA A 84 12.91 8.74 23.30
CA ALA A 84 12.52 8.23 21.99
C ALA A 84 13.68 8.25 20.98
N ASN A 85 13.82 7.16 20.23
CA ASN A 85 14.55 7.18 18.97
C ASN A 85 13.63 7.72 17.88
N VAL A 86 14.19 8.45 16.92
CA VAL A 86 13.42 9.08 15.83
C VAL A 86 13.93 8.65 14.48
N GLY A 87 13.06 8.74 13.47
CA GLY A 87 13.41 8.48 12.09
C GLY A 87 12.57 9.37 11.18
N GLN A 88 13.22 10.05 10.24
CA GLN A 88 12.58 10.93 9.28
C GLN A 88 13.12 10.64 7.90
N ILE A 89 12.23 10.50 6.92
CA ILE A 89 12.58 10.42 5.52
C ILE A 89 11.42 10.97 4.68
N ASP A 90 11.74 11.65 3.60
CA ASP A 90 10.75 12.08 2.63
C ASP A 90 11.24 11.87 1.19
N GLY A 91 10.29 11.82 0.27
CA GLY A 91 10.58 11.60 -1.14
C GLY A 91 9.35 11.27 -1.95
N GLU A 92 9.57 10.72 -3.15
CA GLU A 92 8.52 10.27 -4.03
C GLU A 92 8.24 8.77 -3.88
N ALA A 93 7.00 8.39 -4.09
CA ALA A 93 6.56 7.00 -4.20
C ALA A 93 5.75 6.82 -5.48
N ASN A 94 5.79 5.63 -6.07
CA ASN A 94 4.95 5.24 -7.18
C ASN A 94 3.77 4.42 -6.67
N ILE A 95 2.54 4.77 -7.12
CA ILE A 95 1.32 4.06 -6.74
C ILE A 95 0.74 3.31 -7.94
N GLU A 96 0.43 2.04 -7.73
CA GLU A 96 -0.31 1.18 -8.64
C GLU A 96 -1.53 0.62 -7.92
N ALA A 97 -2.71 0.85 -8.48
CA ALA A 97 -3.99 0.46 -7.89
C ALA A 97 -4.16 0.99 -6.46
N ASP A 98 -4.02 0.16 -5.45
CA ASP A 98 -4.17 0.49 -4.01
C ASP A 98 -2.84 0.43 -3.24
N THR A 99 -1.72 0.29 -3.93
CA THR A 99 -0.42 0.05 -3.29
C THR A 99 0.63 1.03 -3.81
N ALA A 100 1.27 1.76 -2.90
CA ALA A 100 2.39 2.61 -3.23
C ALA A 100 3.70 2.00 -2.73
N MET A 101 4.77 2.20 -3.50
CA MET A 101 6.12 1.81 -3.14
C MET A 101 6.99 3.08 -3.05
N PHE A 102 7.47 3.35 -1.85
CA PHE A 102 8.49 4.35 -1.58
C PHE A 102 9.86 3.68 -1.65
N THR A 103 10.80 4.33 -2.30
CA THR A 103 12.21 3.94 -2.32
C THR A 103 13.04 5.17 -2.00
N GLY A 104 13.91 5.07 -1.00
CA GLY A 104 14.74 6.17 -0.53
C GLY A 104 16.01 5.67 0.15
N GLY A 105 16.61 6.52 1.00
CA GLY A 105 17.92 6.26 1.60
C GLY A 105 19.07 6.54 0.63
N ASP A 106 20.29 6.65 1.15
CA ASP A 106 21.46 7.07 0.40
C ASP A 106 21.80 6.16 -0.80
N ASN A 107 21.47 4.86 -0.68
CA ASN A 107 21.73 3.85 -1.72
C ASN A 107 20.44 3.26 -2.31
N GLY A 108 19.26 3.82 -1.99
CA GLY A 108 17.97 3.24 -2.38
C GLY A 108 17.60 1.97 -1.61
N ASP A 109 18.23 1.73 -0.47
CA ASP A 109 18.03 0.52 0.35
C ASP A 109 16.76 0.61 1.21
N CYS A 110 16.21 1.81 1.39
CA CYS A 110 14.94 2.01 2.07
C CYS A 110 13.78 1.68 1.13
N ARG A 111 13.02 0.66 1.47
CA ARG A 111 11.81 0.28 0.73
C ARG A 111 10.64 0.19 1.69
N ILE A 112 9.62 1.01 1.46
CA ILE A 112 8.42 1.03 2.28
C ILE A 112 7.21 0.89 1.38
N ARG A 113 6.42 -0.16 1.61
CA ARG A 113 5.17 -0.43 0.92
C ARG A 113 4.01 0.16 1.72
N ILE A 114 3.19 0.96 1.07
CA ILE A 114 1.99 1.58 1.64
C ILE A 114 0.78 1.02 0.92
N LYS A 115 -0.04 0.24 1.60
CA LYS A 115 -1.29 -0.30 1.05
C LYS A 115 -2.49 0.47 1.60
N PHE A 116 -3.31 1.01 0.70
CA PHE A 116 -4.57 1.66 1.02
C PHE A 116 -5.66 0.58 1.18
N VAL A 117 -5.88 0.10 2.41
CA VAL A 117 -6.75 -1.05 2.68
C VAL A 117 -8.23 -0.71 2.66
N ARG A 118 -8.57 0.51 3.08
CA ARG A 118 -9.92 1.11 2.99
C ARG A 118 -9.84 2.63 3.14
N ALA A 119 -10.95 3.33 2.89
CA ALA A 119 -11.00 4.78 3.04
C ALA A 119 -10.49 5.22 4.42
N GLY A 120 -9.48 6.07 4.44
CA GLY A 120 -8.87 6.61 5.65
C GLY A 120 -8.00 5.62 6.44
N MET A 121 -7.59 4.50 5.86
CA MET A 121 -6.69 3.54 6.51
C MET A 121 -5.63 3.02 5.55
N ILE A 122 -4.39 3.04 5.99
CA ILE A 122 -3.27 2.42 5.29
C ILE A 122 -2.60 1.38 6.18
N LYS A 123 -2.10 0.33 5.54
CA LYS A 123 -1.14 -0.62 6.14
C LYS A 123 0.22 -0.36 5.52
N VAL A 124 1.23 -0.24 6.36
CA VAL A 124 2.60 0.03 5.95
C VAL A 124 3.47 -1.15 6.34
N ASP A 125 4.27 -1.61 5.39
CA ASP A 125 5.24 -2.67 5.59
C ASP A 125 6.62 -2.13 5.14
N GLN A 126 7.59 -2.15 6.04
CA GLN A 126 8.98 -1.80 5.75
C GLN A 126 9.74 -3.04 5.29
N GLN A 127 10.45 -2.93 4.18
CA GLN A 127 11.27 -3.99 3.62
C GLN A 127 12.75 -3.68 3.90
N GLY A 128 13.46 -4.64 4.49
CA GLY A 128 14.86 -4.48 4.89
C GLY A 128 15.03 -3.90 6.29
N GLU A 129 16.26 -3.58 6.64
CA GLU A 129 16.67 -3.05 7.93
C GLU A 129 16.26 -1.57 8.09
N SER A 130 15.98 -1.13 9.33
CA SER A 130 15.68 0.27 9.63
C SER A 130 16.83 1.21 9.26
N THR A 131 18.06 0.72 9.34
CA THR A 131 19.27 1.45 8.97
C THR A 131 19.34 1.84 7.50
N GLY A 132 18.77 1.03 6.59
CA GLY A 132 18.66 1.37 5.16
C GLY A 132 17.78 2.59 4.89
N CYS A 133 16.86 2.90 5.82
CA CYS A 133 16.03 4.11 5.77
C CYS A 133 16.63 5.30 6.53
N GLY A 134 17.80 5.16 7.14
CA GLY A 134 18.39 6.19 8.02
C GLY A 134 17.61 6.39 9.31
N PHE A 135 16.77 5.44 9.71
CA PHE A 135 16.02 5.52 10.95
C PHE A 135 16.88 5.16 12.18
N GLY A 136 16.56 5.77 13.30
CA GLY A 136 17.17 5.44 14.58
C GLY A 136 16.88 3.99 15.02
N PHE A 137 17.58 3.56 16.06
CA PHE A 137 17.47 2.18 16.57
C PHE A 137 16.02 1.83 16.96
N ASN A 138 15.54 0.67 16.49
CA ASN A 138 14.17 0.19 16.66
C ASN A 138 13.06 1.06 16.04
N VAL A 139 13.37 2.12 15.31
CA VAL A 139 12.36 2.89 14.59
C VAL A 139 11.93 2.16 13.33
N SER A 140 10.63 2.01 13.12
CA SER A 140 10.06 1.35 11.96
C SER A 140 8.82 2.08 11.47
N ALA A 141 8.63 2.06 10.15
CA ALA A 141 7.40 2.55 9.52
C ALA A 141 6.25 1.54 9.58
N GLU A 142 6.51 0.29 9.99
CA GLU A 142 5.48 -0.75 10.02
C GLU A 142 4.29 -0.39 10.88
N GLY A 143 3.10 -0.72 10.39
CA GLY A 143 1.89 -0.54 11.17
C GLY A 143 0.64 -0.24 10.34
N THR A 144 -0.45 -0.05 11.07
CA THR A 144 -1.73 0.38 10.50
C THR A 144 -2.01 1.80 10.93
N TYR A 145 -2.08 2.70 9.97
CA TYR A 145 -2.26 4.13 10.20
C TYR A 145 -3.67 4.55 9.82
N ARG A 146 -4.22 5.50 10.57
CA ARG A 146 -5.53 6.10 10.31
C ARG A 146 -5.38 7.53 9.83
N LYS A 147 -6.16 7.93 8.84
CA LYS A 147 -6.18 9.31 8.35
C LYS A 147 -6.75 10.23 9.43
N VAL A 148 -5.95 11.20 9.84
CA VAL A 148 -6.33 12.23 10.83
C VAL A 148 -6.61 13.59 10.19
N SER A 149 -6.13 13.81 8.94
CA SER A 149 -6.42 15.02 8.18
C SER A 149 -6.57 14.71 6.69
N ARG A 150 -7.54 15.35 6.04
CA ARG A 150 -7.74 15.32 4.58
C ARG A 150 -7.15 16.55 3.87
N ALA A 151 -6.68 17.52 4.62
CA ALA A 151 -6.02 18.70 4.07
C ALA A 151 -4.74 18.30 3.33
N LYS A 152 -4.36 19.07 2.31
CA LYS A 152 -3.05 18.90 1.67
C LYS A 152 -1.97 19.08 2.73
N PRO A 153 -1.12 18.06 2.98
CA PRO A 153 -0.08 18.17 3.97
C PRO A 153 0.98 19.20 3.53
N LYS A 154 1.56 19.89 4.53
CA LYS A 154 2.77 20.68 4.35
C LYS A 154 3.97 19.77 4.63
N PHE A 155 4.93 19.80 3.73
CA PHE A 155 6.23 19.14 3.90
C PHE A 155 7.23 20.15 4.42
N GLY A 156 8.20 19.71 5.24
CA GLY A 156 9.32 20.56 5.66
C GLY A 156 10.12 21.03 4.44
N GLN A 157 10.68 22.21 4.54
CA GLN A 157 11.72 22.70 3.62
C GLN A 157 13.07 22.17 4.10
#